data_b5e4326ede87b6c4d522d120997678a8
#
_entry.id   b5e4326ede87b6c4d522d120997678a8
#
_cell.length_a   1.000
_cell.length_b   1.000
_cell.length_c   1.000
_cell.angle_alpha   90.00
_cell.angle_beta   90.00
_cell.angle_gamma   90.00
#
_symmetry.space_group_name_H-M   'P 1'
#
loop_
_entity.id
_entity.type
_entity.pdbx_description
1 polymer ?
#
loop_
_entity_poly.entity_id
_entity_poly.type
_entity_poly.pdbx_seq_one_letter_code
_entity_poly.pdbx_strand_id
1 'polypeptide(L)'
;MKNVKVIATCFQRARIVEKTSLVGNPLGYFHHSQNFTSTKKIKNLFEFILKFERNCDPGCEMDVIIVNNDVGNTEGNRFLKSLDNQKIFRGRIKYLERENSGMCFGAYSAAYKVFKNSYQYFLFCEDDNIIYKKNYLKDGIDLFEKSEKCGFVPYVHSTKLAYPHRKILKLTQSESISCHGFLGLTSTYVLNKILDENGDLPFNNQLGENYYKSIINGEIALSLKIIR
;
A
#
# COMPACT_ATOMS: atom_id res chain seq x y z
N MET A 1 -20.55 -8.61 1.51
CA MET A 1 -19.32 -8.71 0.69
C MET A 1 -18.16 -8.99 1.64
N LYS A 2 -17.10 -9.66 1.14
CA LYS A 2 -15.86 -9.89 1.91
C LYS A 2 -15.01 -8.61 1.98
N ASN A 3 -13.99 -8.65 2.81
CA ASN A 3 -12.98 -7.60 2.92
C ASN A 3 -11.64 -8.12 2.42
N VAL A 4 -10.72 -7.20 2.12
CA VAL A 4 -9.41 -7.60 1.61
C VAL A 4 -8.29 -6.73 2.18
N LYS A 5 -7.17 -7.39 2.49
CA LYS A 5 -5.88 -6.75 2.73
C LYS A 5 -5.02 -6.90 1.47
N VAL A 6 -4.54 -5.79 0.94
CA VAL A 6 -3.66 -5.75 -0.23
C VAL A 6 -2.24 -5.49 0.25
N ILE A 7 -1.33 -6.42 -0.04
CA ILE A 7 0.09 -6.30 0.30
C ILE A 7 0.86 -6.07 -1.00
N ALA A 8 1.40 -4.87 -1.16
CA ALA A 8 2.31 -4.57 -2.27
C ALA A 8 3.72 -5.03 -1.94
N THR A 9 4.35 -5.79 -2.83
CA THR A 9 5.71 -6.32 -2.65
C THR A 9 6.53 -6.23 -3.93
N CYS A 10 7.85 -6.25 -3.76
CA CYS A 10 8.80 -6.23 -4.85
C CYS A 10 10.09 -6.96 -4.44
N PHE A 11 10.45 -8.03 -5.16
CA PHE A 11 11.65 -8.83 -4.87
C PHE A 11 12.88 -8.29 -5.60
N GLN A 12 13.32 -7.08 -5.29
CA GLN A 12 14.54 -6.52 -5.84
C GLN A 12 15.79 -7.13 -5.19
N ARG A 13 16.84 -7.36 -6.00
CA ARG A 13 18.15 -7.84 -5.50
C ARG A 13 18.91 -6.79 -4.70
N ALA A 14 18.70 -5.52 -4.99
CA ALA A 14 19.23 -4.40 -4.23
C ALA A 14 18.27 -3.22 -4.38
N ARG A 15 17.75 -2.70 -3.29
CA ARG A 15 17.19 -1.35 -3.31
C ARG A 15 18.40 -0.40 -3.31
N ILE A 16 18.83 0.00 -4.48
CA ILE A 16 19.83 1.08 -4.61
C ILE A 16 19.06 2.36 -4.27
N VAL A 17 19.24 2.82 -3.06
CA VAL A 17 18.89 4.20 -2.76
C VAL A 17 20.02 5.04 -3.28
N GLU A 18 19.82 5.67 -4.41
CA GLU A 18 20.64 6.82 -4.76
C GLU A 18 20.57 7.79 -3.58
N LYS A 19 21.71 8.07 -2.97
CA LYS A 19 21.84 9.21 -2.06
C LYS A 19 21.54 10.45 -2.89
N THR A 20 20.28 10.83 -2.98
CA THR A 20 19.91 12.11 -3.54
C THR A 20 20.61 13.15 -2.69
N SER A 21 21.54 13.89 -3.30
CA SER A 21 22.21 14.99 -2.65
C SER A 21 21.12 15.94 -2.12
N LEU A 22 21.34 16.53 -0.94
CA LEU A 22 20.46 17.57 -0.37
C LEU A 22 20.10 18.66 -1.38
N VAL A 23 20.97 18.91 -2.34
CA VAL A 23 20.82 19.91 -3.40
C VAL A 23 19.80 19.46 -4.48
N GLY A 24 19.63 18.16 -4.71
CA GLY A 24 18.70 17.61 -5.68
C GLY A 24 17.37 17.16 -5.09
N ASN A 25 17.23 17.14 -3.77
CA ASN A 25 16.01 16.74 -3.07
C ASN A 25 15.39 17.92 -2.33
N PRO A 26 14.49 18.69 -2.98
CA PRO A 26 13.86 19.85 -2.36
C PRO A 26 13.02 19.50 -1.12
N LEU A 27 12.80 18.23 -0.86
CA LEU A 27 12.00 17.73 0.25
C LEU A 27 12.84 17.29 1.45
N GLY A 28 14.17 17.26 1.34
CA GLY A 28 15.07 16.86 2.44
C GLY A 28 14.84 15.43 2.94
N TYR A 29 14.28 14.57 2.10
CA TYR A 29 13.87 13.24 2.49
C TYR A 29 15.08 12.30 2.52
N PHE A 30 15.48 11.88 3.72
CA PHE A 30 16.45 10.81 3.90
C PHE A 30 15.71 9.50 4.05
N HIS A 31 15.73 8.67 3.01
CA HIS A 31 15.26 7.31 3.12
C HIS A 31 16.38 6.45 3.71
N HIS A 32 16.15 5.90 4.90
CA HIS A 32 16.94 4.77 5.36
C HIS A 32 16.52 3.53 4.57
N SER A 33 17.23 3.27 3.47
CA SER A 33 17.06 2.01 2.79
C SER A 33 17.46 0.89 3.73
N GLN A 34 16.52 0.05 4.09
CA GLN A 34 16.89 -1.28 4.50
C GLN A 34 17.42 -1.97 3.25
N ASN A 35 18.72 -2.22 3.19
CA ASN A 35 19.34 -2.95 2.11
C ASN A 35 18.88 -4.41 2.20
N PHE A 36 17.75 -4.74 1.58
CA PHE A 36 17.38 -6.12 1.32
C PHE A 36 18.29 -6.66 0.22
N THR A 37 19.45 -7.15 0.62
CA THR A 37 20.52 -7.55 -0.29
C THR A 37 20.31 -8.93 -0.89
N SER A 38 19.24 -9.67 -0.54
CA SER A 38 19.02 -10.99 -1.09
C SER A 38 17.56 -11.42 -1.09
N THR A 39 17.17 -12.20 -2.10
CA THR A 39 15.86 -12.89 -2.19
C THR A 39 15.51 -13.64 -0.91
N LYS A 40 16.49 -14.28 -0.26
CA LYS A 40 16.29 -15.01 1.01
C LYS A 40 15.79 -14.11 2.12
N LYS A 41 16.34 -12.89 2.27
CA LYS A 41 15.89 -11.95 3.32
C LYS A 41 14.45 -11.49 3.07
N ILE A 42 14.09 -11.20 1.84
CA ILE A 42 12.73 -10.79 1.47
C ILE A 42 11.76 -11.95 1.71
N LYS A 43 12.12 -13.17 1.34
CA LYS A 43 11.31 -14.38 1.63
C LYS A 43 11.07 -14.53 3.13
N ASN A 44 12.11 -14.43 3.94
CA ASN A 44 11.99 -14.58 5.40
C ASN A 44 11.07 -13.50 6.01
N LEU A 45 11.19 -12.25 5.54
CA LEU A 45 10.29 -11.17 5.97
C LEU A 45 8.85 -11.51 5.59
N PHE A 46 8.62 -11.94 4.36
CA PHE A 46 7.29 -12.28 3.88
C PHE A 46 6.68 -13.47 4.63
N GLU A 47 7.47 -14.51 4.90
CA GLU A 47 7.04 -15.65 5.72
C GLU A 47 6.67 -15.21 7.14
N PHE A 48 7.42 -14.26 7.71
CA PHE A 48 7.12 -13.68 9.02
C PHE A 48 5.78 -12.92 8.99
N ILE A 49 5.51 -12.10 7.96
CA ILE A 49 4.22 -11.42 7.79
C ILE A 49 3.09 -12.45 7.68
N LEU A 50 3.26 -13.47 6.85
CA LEU A 50 2.24 -14.52 6.66
C LEU A 50 1.97 -15.32 7.93
N LYS A 51 2.94 -15.46 8.83
CA LYS A 51 2.72 -16.06 10.14
C LYS A 51 1.66 -15.29 10.94
N PHE A 52 1.67 -13.95 10.87
CA PHE A 52 0.63 -13.15 11.52
C PHE A 52 -0.72 -13.30 10.81
N GLU A 53 -0.75 -13.28 9.49
CA GLU A 53 -2.01 -13.45 8.73
C GLU A 53 -2.67 -14.82 8.98
N ARG A 54 -1.88 -15.85 9.30
CA ARG A 54 -2.39 -17.18 9.63
C ARG A 54 -2.86 -17.33 11.08
N ASN A 55 -2.34 -16.53 12.01
CA ASN A 55 -2.53 -16.72 13.46
C ASN A 55 -3.26 -15.55 14.14
N CYS A 56 -3.34 -14.39 13.52
CA CYS A 56 -4.01 -13.22 14.08
C CYS A 56 -5.40 -13.07 13.49
N ASP A 57 -6.43 -13.12 14.35
CA ASP A 57 -7.82 -12.93 13.93
C ASP A 57 -8.06 -11.46 13.52
N PRO A 58 -8.38 -11.17 12.25
CA PRO A 58 -8.73 -9.82 11.80
C PRO A 58 -10.09 -9.32 12.31
N GLY A 59 -10.91 -10.19 12.94
CA GLY A 59 -12.23 -9.88 13.47
C GLY A 59 -13.39 -10.07 12.47
N CYS A 60 -13.11 -10.23 11.21
CA CYS A 60 -14.10 -10.50 10.15
C CYS A 60 -13.46 -11.28 9.00
N GLU A 61 -14.28 -11.74 8.05
CA GLU A 61 -13.78 -12.41 6.85
C GLU A 61 -12.91 -11.47 6.01
N MET A 62 -11.73 -11.96 5.63
CA MET A 62 -10.73 -11.21 4.90
C MET A 62 -9.88 -12.12 4.03
N ASP A 63 -9.79 -11.83 2.74
CA ASP A 63 -8.75 -12.40 1.89
C ASP A 63 -7.50 -11.49 1.92
N VAL A 64 -6.33 -12.04 1.58
CA VAL A 64 -5.10 -11.28 1.36
C VAL A 64 -4.75 -11.36 -0.11
N ILE A 65 -4.60 -10.20 -0.77
CA ILE A 65 -4.07 -10.11 -2.12
C ILE A 65 -2.60 -9.70 -2.03
N ILE A 66 -1.71 -10.56 -2.49
CA ILE A 66 -0.30 -10.24 -2.66
C ILE A 66 -0.11 -9.73 -4.08
N VAL A 67 0.28 -8.47 -4.22
CA VAL A 67 0.59 -7.88 -5.52
C VAL A 67 2.10 -7.82 -5.69
N ASN A 68 2.61 -8.64 -6.59
CA ASN A 68 4.01 -8.65 -6.95
C ASN A 68 4.29 -7.63 -8.06
N ASN A 69 5.04 -6.59 -7.73
CA ASN A 69 5.64 -5.71 -8.73
C ASN A 69 6.88 -6.42 -9.30
N ASP A 70 6.72 -7.11 -10.42
CA ASP A 70 7.76 -7.93 -11.02
C ASP A 70 8.96 -7.09 -11.48
N VAL A 71 10.14 -7.54 -11.09
CA VAL A 71 11.44 -6.97 -11.46
C VAL A 71 12.38 -8.02 -12.05
N GLY A 72 11.82 -9.11 -12.57
CA GLY A 72 12.60 -10.21 -13.17
C GLY A 72 13.24 -11.17 -12.16
N ASN A 73 12.84 -11.12 -10.88
CA ASN A 73 13.35 -12.07 -9.88
C ASN A 73 12.56 -13.38 -9.91
N THR A 74 12.99 -14.31 -10.77
CA THR A 74 12.31 -15.60 -10.99
C THR A 74 12.12 -16.43 -9.71
N GLU A 75 13.06 -16.39 -8.77
CA GLU A 75 12.93 -17.12 -7.49
C GLU A 75 11.86 -16.49 -6.62
N GLY A 76 11.88 -15.16 -6.50
CA GLY A 76 10.88 -14.40 -5.76
C GLY A 76 9.48 -14.58 -6.32
N ASN A 77 9.34 -14.46 -7.65
CA ASN A 77 8.06 -14.65 -8.34
C ASN A 77 7.49 -16.06 -8.10
N ARG A 78 8.32 -17.11 -8.24
CA ARG A 78 7.88 -18.49 -7.95
C ARG A 78 7.43 -18.65 -6.50
N PHE A 79 8.18 -18.08 -5.55
CA PHE A 79 7.82 -18.13 -4.15
C PHE A 79 6.46 -17.47 -3.90
N LEU A 80 6.26 -16.22 -4.35
CA LEU A 80 5.00 -15.52 -4.15
C LEU A 80 3.83 -16.23 -4.83
N LYS A 81 4.01 -16.73 -6.05
CA LYS A 81 2.99 -17.50 -6.76
C LYS A 81 2.61 -18.79 -6.04
N SER A 82 3.56 -19.42 -5.35
CA SER A 82 3.27 -20.64 -4.55
C SER A 82 2.40 -20.39 -3.32
N LEU A 83 2.21 -19.14 -2.93
CA LEU A 83 1.34 -18.74 -1.83
C LEU A 83 -0.13 -18.64 -2.24
N ASP A 84 -0.41 -18.62 -3.54
CA ASP A 84 -1.78 -18.49 -4.05
C ASP A 84 -2.69 -19.61 -3.51
N ASN A 85 -3.91 -19.26 -3.15
CA ASN A 85 -4.94 -20.12 -2.55
C ASN A 85 -4.60 -20.70 -1.16
N GLN A 86 -3.45 -20.39 -0.56
CA GLN A 86 -3.17 -20.83 0.82
C GLN A 86 -4.16 -20.21 1.80
N LYS A 87 -4.52 -21.00 2.83
CA LYS A 87 -5.41 -20.55 3.90
C LYS A 87 -4.70 -19.57 4.84
N ILE A 88 -5.43 -18.56 5.26
CA ILE A 88 -5.11 -17.66 6.36
C ILE A 88 -6.22 -17.76 7.43
N PHE A 89 -6.16 -16.95 8.50
CA PHE A 89 -7.08 -17.12 9.63
C PHE A 89 -8.56 -17.10 9.22
N ARG A 90 -9.00 -16.14 8.41
CA ARG A 90 -10.41 -16.02 7.98
C ARG A 90 -10.59 -15.90 6.47
N GLY A 91 -9.67 -16.42 5.67
CA GLY A 91 -9.76 -16.32 4.22
C GLY A 91 -8.66 -17.08 3.49
N ARG A 92 -8.29 -16.56 2.35
CA ARG A 92 -7.25 -17.13 1.50
C ARG A 92 -6.35 -16.04 0.94
N ILE A 93 -5.14 -16.45 0.54
CA ILE A 93 -4.23 -15.63 -0.23
C ILE A 93 -4.65 -15.69 -1.71
N LYS A 94 -4.56 -14.55 -2.37
CA LYS A 94 -4.65 -14.42 -3.83
C LYS A 94 -3.38 -13.76 -4.33
N TYR A 95 -2.86 -14.25 -5.43
CA TYR A 95 -1.66 -13.71 -6.06
C TYR A 95 -2.02 -12.90 -7.30
N LEU A 96 -1.41 -11.74 -7.44
CA LEU A 96 -1.48 -10.88 -8.62
C LEU A 96 -0.07 -10.44 -9.00
N GLU A 97 0.33 -10.68 -10.25
CA GLU A 97 1.61 -10.22 -10.79
C GLU A 97 1.38 -9.08 -11.77
N ARG A 98 2.25 -8.09 -11.71
CA ARG A 98 2.24 -6.97 -12.64
C ARG A 98 3.65 -6.41 -12.83
N GLU A 99 3.83 -5.67 -13.90
CA GLU A 99 5.04 -4.90 -14.13
C GLU A 99 5.22 -3.82 -13.04
N ASN A 100 6.47 -3.61 -12.58
CA ASN A 100 6.74 -2.59 -11.57
C ASN A 100 6.65 -1.17 -12.14
N SER A 101 5.48 -0.59 -12.02
CA SER A 101 5.18 0.79 -12.39
C SER A 101 4.39 1.45 -11.27
N GLY A 102 4.87 2.58 -10.76
CA GLY A 102 4.23 3.29 -9.66
C GLY A 102 4.33 2.61 -8.29
N MET A 103 5.25 1.65 -8.12
CA MET A 103 5.54 1.00 -6.84
C MET A 103 4.28 0.47 -6.11
N CYS A 104 4.14 0.71 -4.80
CA CYS A 104 2.99 0.26 -4.01
C CYS A 104 1.66 0.85 -4.49
N PHE A 105 1.61 2.11 -4.92
CA PHE A 105 0.37 2.73 -5.40
C PHE A 105 -0.11 2.15 -6.73
N GLY A 106 0.81 1.82 -7.64
CA GLY A 106 0.47 1.06 -8.84
C GLY A 106 -0.05 -0.35 -8.51
N ALA A 107 0.51 -1.00 -7.48
CA ALA A 107 0.02 -2.28 -7.00
C ALA A 107 -1.41 -2.17 -6.41
N TYR A 108 -1.67 -1.13 -5.62
CA TYR A 108 -3.00 -0.89 -5.05
C TYR A 108 -4.05 -0.64 -6.14
N SER A 109 -3.71 0.19 -7.14
CA SER A 109 -4.59 0.42 -8.30
C SER A 109 -4.88 -0.87 -9.06
N ALA A 110 -3.87 -1.69 -9.34
CA ALA A 110 -4.04 -2.96 -10.03
C ALA A 110 -4.94 -3.93 -9.26
N ALA A 111 -4.68 -4.10 -7.95
CA ALA A 111 -5.52 -4.94 -7.09
C ALA A 111 -6.97 -4.44 -7.07
N TYR A 112 -7.16 -3.14 -6.92
CA TYR A 112 -8.48 -2.55 -6.90
C TYR A 112 -9.23 -2.79 -8.21
N LYS A 113 -8.63 -2.51 -9.36
CA LYS A 113 -9.26 -2.73 -10.68
C LYS A 113 -9.70 -4.17 -10.91
N VAL A 114 -8.86 -5.13 -10.50
CA VAL A 114 -9.18 -6.56 -10.69
C VAL A 114 -10.27 -7.04 -9.73
N PHE A 115 -10.28 -6.54 -8.50
CA PHE A 115 -11.08 -7.14 -7.43
C PHE A 115 -12.18 -6.24 -6.85
N LYS A 116 -12.40 -5.03 -7.37
CA LYS A 116 -13.37 -4.05 -6.83
C LYS A 116 -14.79 -4.58 -6.64
N ASN A 117 -15.22 -5.52 -7.50
CA ASN A 117 -16.56 -6.12 -7.41
C ASN A 117 -16.65 -7.28 -6.39
N SER A 118 -15.54 -7.71 -5.80
CA SER A 118 -15.48 -8.85 -4.88
C SER A 118 -15.41 -8.43 -3.42
N TYR A 119 -15.00 -7.20 -3.13
CA TYR A 119 -14.74 -6.74 -1.78
C TYR A 119 -15.38 -5.39 -1.49
N GLN A 120 -15.75 -5.18 -0.23
CA GLN A 120 -16.36 -3.94 0.25
C GLN A 120 -15.31 -2.98 0.81
N TYR A 121 -14.35 -3.50 1.57
CA TYR A 121 -13.28 -2.72 2.17
C TYR A 121 -11.92 -3.22 1.72
N PHE A 122 -11.01 -2.29 1.50
CA PHE A 122 -9.62 -2.49 1.12
C PHE A 122 -8.70 -1.93 2.19
N LEU A 123 -7.90 -2.79 2.81
CA LEU A 123 -6.80 -2.41 3.67
C LEU A 123 -5.50 -2.48 2.87
N PHE A 124 -4.91 -1.35 2.55
CA PHE A 124 -3.65 -1.28 1.82
C PHE A 124 -2.46 -1.31 2.78
N CYS A 125 -1.41 -2.04 2.41
CA CYS A 125 -0.15 -2.06 3.14
C CYS A 125 1.03 -2.46 2.24
N GLU A 126 2.24 -2.12 2.67
CA GLU A 126 3.49 -2.58 2.08
C GLU A 126 3.99 -3.85 2.78
N ASP A 127 4.97 -4.51 2.17
CA ASP A 127 5.53 -5.78 2.63
C ASP A 127 6.47 -5.68 3.84
N ASP A 128 6.62 -4.51 4.42
CA ASP A 128 7.33 -4.25 5.68
C ASP A 128 6.40 -3.92 6.84
N ASN A 129 5.08 -3.97 6.61
CA ASN A 129 4.07 -3.63 7.60
C ASN A 129 3.45 -4.87 8.22
N ILE A 130 3.53 -4.98 9.55
CA ILE A 130 2.97 -6.09 10.31
C ILE A 130 1.88 -5.56 11.25
N ILE A 131 0.69 -6.12 11.11
CA ILE A 131 -0.43 -5.82 12.01
C ILE A 131 -0.66 -7.05 12.89
N TYR A 132 -0.41 -6.91 14.19
CA TYR A 132 -0.49 -8.03 15.17
C TYR A 132 -1.64 -7.89 16.18
N LYS A 133 -2.42 -6.82 16.10
CA LYS A 133 -3.58 -6.59 16.97
C LYS A 133 -4.76 -7.45 16.50
N LYS A 134 -5.37 -8.22 17.40
CA LYS A 134 -6.65 -8.91 17.11
C LYS A 134 -7.73 -7.91 16.72
N ASN A 135 -8.67 -8.33 15.89
CA ASN A 135 -9.79 -7.53 15.39
C ASN A 135 -9.39 -6.27 14.61
N TYR A 136 -8.14 -6.17 14.18
CA TYR A 136 -7.62 -4.96 13.55
C TYR A 136 -8.46 -4.48 12.36
N LEU A 137 -8.96 -5.41 11.54
CA LEU A 137 -9.77 -5.05 10.38
C LEU A 137 -11.19 -4.64 10.79
N LYS A 138 -11.81 -5.42 11.69
CA LYS A 138 -13.14 -5.09 12.22
C LYS A 138 -13.14 -3.73 12.92
N ASP A 139 -12.16 -3.47 13.80
CA ASP A 139 -12.02 -2.18 14.49
C ASP A 139 -11.86 -1.03 13.48
N GLY A 140 -11.11 -1.25 12.40
CA GLY A 140 -10.96 -0.27 11.33
C GLY A 140 -12.26 0.00 10.58
N ILE A 141 -13.03 -1.03 10.26
CA ILE A 141 -14.36 -0.90 9.63
C ILE A 141 -15.32 -0.17 10.56
N ASP A 142 -15.37 -0.56 11.83
CA ASP A 142 -16.23 0.09 12.85
C ASP A 142 -15.89 1.59 12.97
N LEU A 143 -14.62 1.97 12.87
CA LEU A 143 -14.19 3.37 12.85
C LEU A 143 -14.61 4.08 11.55
N PHE A 144 -14.46 3.41 10.42
CA PHE A 144 -14.84 3.94 9.11
C PHE A 144 -16.34 4.26 9.06
N GLU A 145 -17.17 3.37 9.58
CA GLU A 145 -18.64 3.47 9.55
C GLU A 145 -19.21 4.46 10.56
N LYS A 146 -18.42 4.92 11.55
CA LYS A 146 -18.86 5.93 12.52
C LYS A 146 -19.15 7.30 11.91
N SER A 147 -18.65 7.59 10.72
CA SER A 147 -18.84 8.87 10.08
C SER A 147 -19.05 8.69 8.58
N GLU A 148 -20.15 9.20 8.06
CA GLU A 148 -20.43 9.22 6.61
C GLU A 148 -19.39 10.00 5.81
N LYS A 149 -18.63 10.87 6.48
CA LYS A 149 -17.55 11.66 5.88
C LYS A 149 -16.19 10.97 5.97
N CYS A 150 -16.12 9.77 6.54
CA CYS A 150 -14.88 9.04 6.63
C CYS A 150 -14.51 8.43 5.28
N GLY A 151 -13.44 8.88 4.66
CA GLY A 151 -12.91 8.31 3.42
C GLY A 151 -11.77 7.32 3.65
N PHE A 152 -11.09 7.40 4.81
CA PHE A 152 -9.92 6.59 5.10
C PHE A 152 -9.65 6.48 6.60
N VAL A 153 -9.33 5.27 7.08
CA VAL A 153 -8.87 5.01 8.45
C VAL A 153 -7.39 4.64 8.42
N PRO A 154 -6.48 5.54 8.81
CA PRO A 154 -5.06 5.24 8.85
C PRO A 154 -4.73 4.29 10.02
N TYR A 155 -3.84 3.35 9.77
CA TYR A 155 -3.27 2.44 10.79
C TYR A 155 -1.94 2.96 11.35
N VAL A 156 -1.36 3.95 10.67
CA VAL A 156 -0.19 4.70 11.11
C VAL A 156 -0.60 6.16 11.26
N HIS A 157 0.01 6.89 12.18
CA HIS A 157 -0.27 8.31 12.35
C HIS A 157 -0.10 9.06 11.02
N SER A 158 -1.14 9.78 10.63
CA SER A 158 -1.03 10.74 9.54
C SER A 158 -0.02 11.81 9.97
N THR A 159 1.07 11.90 9.25
CA THR A 159 2.03 12.95 9.47
C THR A 159 1.59 14.19 8.70
N LYS A 160 1.58 15.33 9.38
CA LYS A 160 1.47 16.61 8.66
C LYS A 160 2.66 16.69 7.70
N LEU A 161 2.39 16.93 6.44
CA LEU A 161 3.46 17.18 5.47
C LEU A 161 4.37 18.29 5.97
N ALA A 162 5.68 18.08 5.90
CA ALA A 162 6.66 19.09 6.26
C ALA A 162 6.46 20.35 5.43
N TYR A 163 6.77 21.50 6.02
CA TYR A 163 6.59 22.81 5.38
C TYR A 163 7.11 22.91 3.93
N PRO A 164 8.28 22.34 3.57
CA PRO A 164 8.75 22.34 2.18
C PRO A 164 7.77 21.65 1.22
N HIS A 165 7.19 20.53 1.61
CA HIS A 165 6.20 19.80 0.78
C HIS A 165 4.95 20.62 0.52
N ARG A 166 4.42 21.28 1.55
CA ARG A 166 3.25 22.15 1.41
C ARG A 166 3.50 23.28 0.44
N LYS A 167 4.65 23.94 0.54
CA LYS A 167 5.03 25.06 -0.33
C LYS A 167 5.16 24.62 -1.79
N ILE A 168 5.83 23.51 -2.05
CA ILE A 168 6.04 22.97 -3.41
C ILE A 168 4.70 22.57 -4.03
N LEU A 169 3.81 21.94 -3.26
CA LEU A 169 2.52 21.45 -3.72
C LEU A 169 1.41 22.52 -3.64
N LYS A 170 1.74 23.72 -3.17
CA LYS A 170 0.78 24.84 -2.97
C LYS A 170 -0.44 24.42 -2.13
N LEU A 171 -0.22 23.58 -1.12
CA LEU A 171 -1.27 23.04 -0.26
C LEU A 171 -1.58 23.98 0.90
N THR A 172 -2.85 24.07 1.27
CA THR A 172 -3.30 24.70 2.51
C THR A 172 -2.89 23.87 3.73
N GLN A 173 -3.02 24.43 4.94
CA GLN A 173 -2.68 23.69 6.16
C GLN A 173 -3.60 22.48 6.39
N SER A 174 -4.86 22.56 6.00
CA SER A 174 -5.83 21.46 6.09
C SER A 174 -5.56 20.34 5.09
N GLU A 175 -4.99 20.66 3.92
CA GLU A 175 -4.63 19.71 2.88
C GLU A 175 -3.26 19.05 3.10
N SER A 176 -2.54 19.41 4.17
CA SER A 176 -1.18 18.93 4.43
C SER A 176 -1.13 17.62 5.22
N ILE A 177 -2.18 16.82 5.17
CA ILE A 177 -2.26 15.53 5.84
C ILE A 177 -2.07 14.45 4.80
N SER A 178 -1.11 13.54 5.03
CA SER A 178 -0.97 12.32 4.23
C SER A 178 -0.88 11.09 5.14
N CYS A 179 -1.29 9.96 4.65
CA CYS A 179 -1.08 8.70 5.32
C CYS A 179 0.24 8.09 4.83
N HIS A 180 1.21 7.95 5.72
CA HIS A 180 2.53 7.41 5.38
C HIS A 180 2.42 5.99 4.81
N GLY A 181 3.02 5.77 3.63
CA GLY A 181 2.93 4.50 2.89
C GLY A 181 1.50 4.07 2.53
N PHE A 182 0.51 4.94 2.77
CA PHE A 182 -0.91 4.66 2.61
C PHE A 182 -1.37 3.39 3.35
N LEU A 183 -0.76 3.10 4.52
CA LEU A 183 -1.22 2.00 5.37
C LEU A 183 -2.56 2.35 6.02
N GLY A 184 -3.64 1.79 5.49
CA GLY A 184 -4.96 2.05 6.04
C GLY A 184 -6.11 1.47 5.24
N LEU A 185 -7.30 1.65 5.79
CA LEU A 185 -8.55 1.11 5.32
C LEU A 185 -9.38 2.17 4.59
N THR A 186 -9.91 1.78 3.44
CA THR A 186 -10.91 2.55 2.70
C THR A 186 -11.99 1.63 2.12
N SER A 187 -13.06 2.20 1.58
CA SER A 187 -14.15 1.44 0.98
C SER A 187 -14.11 1.44 -0.54
N THR A 188 -14.72 0.42 -1.15
CA THR A 188 -14.97 0.37 -2.59
C THR A 188 -15.75 1.60 -3.07
N TYR A 189 -16.66 2.11 -2.25
CA TYR A 189 -17.41 3.32 -2.58
C TYR A 189 -16.50 4.54 -2.78
N VAL A 190 -15.56 4.76 -1.86
CA VAL A 190 -14.59 5.87 -1.97
C VAL A 190 -13.68 5.69 -3.17
N LEU A 191 -13.15 4.47 -3.36
CA LEU A 191 -12.24 4.18 -4.46
C LEU A 191 -12.94 4.29 -5.83
N ASN A 192 -14.21 3.91 -5.94
CA ASN A 192 -15.00 4.09 -7.17
C ASN A 192 -15.16 5.57 -7.51
N LYS A 193 -15.47 6.42 -6.53
CA LYS A 193 -15.56 7.88 -6.79
C LYS A 193 -14.26 8.42 -7.37
N ILE A 194 -13.11 8.03 -6.78
CA ILE A 194 -11.80 8.48 -7.28
C ILE A 194 -11.56 7.95 -8.69
N LEU A 195 -11.89 6.69 -8.96
CA LEU A 195 -11.74 6.08 -10.27
C LEU A 195 -12.62 6.77 -11.33
N ASP A 196 -13.87 7.03 -11.02
CA ASP A 196 -14.84 7.64 -11.92
C ASP A 196 -14.44 9.10 -12.28
N GLU A 197 -13.87 9.83 -11.31
CA GLU A 197 -13.41 11.20 -11.52
C GLU A 197 -12.10 11.30 -12.31
N ASN A 198 -11.20 10.32 -12.18
CA ASN A 198 -9.82 10.44 -12.66
C ASN A 198 -9.42 9.34 -13.67
N GLY A 199 -10.28 8.38 -13.95
CA GLY A 199 -9.97 7.21 -14.80
C GLY A 199 -9.05 6.18 -14.15
N ASP A 200 -8.35 6.53 -13.07
CA ASP A 200 -7.47 5.64 -12.29
C ASP A 200 -7.29 6.14 -10.85
N LEU A 201 -6.80 5.26 -9.98
CA LEU A 201 -6.25 5.70 -8.70
C LEU A 201 -4.91 6.42 -8.97
N PRO A 202 -4.61 7.51 -8.24
CA PRO A 202 -3.37 8.26 -8.48
C PRO A 202 -2.11 7.41 -8.25
N PHE A 203 -1.25 7.35 -9.23
CA PHE A 203 0.10 6.80 -9.12
C PHE A 203 1.01 7.27 -10.26
N ASN A 204 2.33 7.05 -10.11
CA ASN A 204 3.28 7.36 -11.15
C ASN A 204 3.37 6.21 -12.16
N ASN A 205 3.03 6.45 -13.43
CA ASN A 205 3.03 5.44 -14.49
C ASN A 205 4.42 5.08 -15.04
N GLN A 206 5.49 5.69 -14.54
CA GLN A 206 6.83 5.37 -15.02
C GLN A 206 7.27 4.00 -14.51
N LEU A 207 7.91 3.23 -15.39
CA LEU A 207 8.55 1.99 -15.03
C LEU A 207 9.70 2.23 -14.05
N GLY A 208 9.90 1.27 -13.15
CA GLY A 208 10.96 1.32 -12.16
C GLY A 208 10.62 2.19 -10.95
N GLU A 209 11.63 2.39 -10.13
CA GLU A 209 11.49 3.09 -8.85
C GLU A 209 11.85 4.56 -9.00
N ASN A 210 10.85 5.41 -8.97
CA ASN A 210 11.04 6.81 -8.67
C ASN A 210 10.31 7.14 -7.38
N TYR A 211 11.00 6.93 -6.27
CA TYR A 211 10.46 7.09 -4.91
C TYR A 211 9.80 8.46 -4.70
N TYR A 212 10.48 9.53 -5.12
CA TYR A 212 9.96 10.90 -5.01
C TYR A 212 8.64 11.10 -5.76
N LYS A 213 8.58 10.64 -7.02
CA LYS A 213 7.37 10.73 -7.82
C LYS A 213 6.26 9.85 -7.28
N SER A 214 6.61 8.70 -6.69
CA SER A 214 5.64 7.80 -6.06
C SER A 214 4.99 8.45 -4.84
N ILE A 215 5.74 9.18 -4.01
CA ILE A 215 5.15 9.95 -2.90
C ILE A 215 4.21 11.02 -3.41
N ILE A 216 4.64 11.85 -4.36
CA ILE A 216 3.83 12.97 -4.83
C ILE A 216 2.61 12.50 -5.59
N ASN A 217 2.80 11.64 -6.60
CA ASN A 217 1.74 11.22 -7.52
C ASN A 217 0.93 10.02 -6.98
N GLY A 218 1.38 9.37 -5.93
CA GLY A 218 0.69 8.27 -5.25
C GLY A 218 0.17 8.71 -3.89
N GLU A 219 1.01 8.69 -2.86
CA GLU A 219 0.61 8.91 -1.46
C GLU A 219 -0.14 10.23 -1.25
N ILE A 220 0.46 11.34 -1.67
CA ILE A 220 -0.13 12.66 -1.44
C ILE A 220 -1.35 12.85 -2.33
N ALA A 221 -1.24 12.49 -3.62
CA ALA A 221 -2.35 12.67 -4.56
C ALA A 221 -3.57 11.84 -4.15
N LEU A 222 -3.39 10.58 -3.73
CA LEU A 222 -4.49 9.73 -3.26
C LEU A 222 -5.09 10.26 -1.96
N SER A 223 -4.25 10.70 -1.01
CA SER A 223 -4.71 11.30 0.25
C SER A 223 -5.57 12.54 0.00
N LEU A 224 -5.15 13.42 -0.91
CA LEU A 224 -5.90 14.62 -1.27
C LEU A 224 -7.24 14.32 -1.94
N LYS A 225 -7.30 13.26 -2.76
CA LYS A 225 -8.56 12.82 -3.39
C LYS A 225 -9.57 12.28 -2.38
N ILE A 226 -9.10 11.68 -1.30
CA ILE A 226 -9.97 11.17 -0.23
C ILE A 226 -10.49 12.30 0.68
N ILE A 227 -9.69 13.35 0.88
CA ILE A 227 -10.05 14.47 1.75
C ILE A 227 -11.05 15.43 1.07
N ARG A 228 -11.03 15.52 -0.24
CA ARG A 228 -11.93 16.39 -1.04
C ARG A 228 -13.25 15.70 -1.37
#